data_6d2fe99d2b50beeafd6fe2b9eba765c4
#
_entry.id   6d2fe99d2b50beeafd6fe2b9eba765c4
#
_cell.length_a   1.000
_cell.length_b   1.000
_cell.length_c   1.000
_cell.angle_alpha   90.00
_cell.angle_beta   90.00
_cell.angle_gamma   90.00
#
_symmetry.space_group_name_H-M   'P 1'
#
loop_
_entity.id
_entity.type
_entity.pdbx_description
1 polymer ?
#
loop_
_entity_poly.entity_id
_entity_poly.type
_entity_poly.pdbx_seq_one_letter_code
_entity_poly.pdbx_strand_id
1 'polypeptide(L)'
;LNQADLPGLRVYPVEFVPESSRFAGERCHGVFFVVTDREALHPVRVGLEVTAALYRRHGDQFDQDALNRLFGSRYMLEQIRAGVATADIAAGWEAGVAVWRRLTAKYLLYE
;
A
#
# COMPACT_ATOMS: atom_id res chain seq x y z
N LEU A 1 11.20 0.34 3.63
CA LEU A 1 9.84 0.52 4.19
C LEU A 1 9.85 0.98 5.65
N ASN A 2 10.77 0.48 6.47
CA ASN A 2 10.89 0.94 7.86
C ASN A 2 11.26 2.43 7.96
N GLN A 3 11.97 2.95 6.97
CA GLN A 3 12.32 4.37 6.88
C GLN A 3 11.14 5.27 6.49
N ALA A 4 10.06 4.70 5.99
CA ALA A 4 8.87 5.44 5.58
C ALA A 4 7.98 5.87 6.75
N ASP A 5 8.33 5.51 7.98
CA ASP A 5 7.60 5.84 9.20
C ASP A 5 6.11 5.48 9.11
N LEU A 6 5.84 4.18 9.04
CA LEU A 6 4.48 3.64 8.98
C LEU A 6 3.98 3.32 10.39
N PRO A 7 3.08 4.15 10.96
CA PRO A 7 2.57 3.93 12.30
C PRO A 7 1.84 2.59 12.42
N GLY A 8 2.08 1.89 13.53
CA GLY A 8 1.40 0.64 13.83
C GLY A 8 1.90 -0.57 13.06
N LEU A 9 3.03 -0.45 12.36
CA LEU A 9 3.57 -1.51 11.52
C LEU A 9 5.07 -1.67 11.70
N ARG A 10 5.53 -2.92 11.73
CA ARG A 10 6.94 -3.28 11.55
C ARG A 10 7.08 -4.20 10.35
N VAL A 11 8.18 -4.04 9.62
CA VAL A 11 8.46 -4.79 8.41
C VAL A 11 9.82 -5.47 8.54
N TYR A 12 9.85 -6.78 8.26
CA TYR A 12 11.09 -7.56 8.31
C TYR A 12 11.37 -8.20 6.96
N PRO A 13 12.63 -8.24 6.51
CA PRO A 13 12.99 -9.03 5.34
C PRO A 13 12.90 -10.52 5.68
N VAL A 14 12.35 -11.30 4.76
CA VAL A 14 12.21 -12.75 4.92
C VAL A 14 12.58 -13.48 3.64
N GLU A 15 13.04 -14.73 3.80
CA GLU A 15 13.17 -15.69 2.71
C GLU A 15 12.15 -16.79 2.92
N PHE A 16 11.51 -17.23 1.85
CA PHE A 16 10.51 -18.31 1.91
C PHE A 16 10.44 -19.07 0.60
N VAL A 17 9.89 -20.27 0.67
CA VAL A 17 9.61 -21.11 -0.50
C VAL A 17 8.11 -21.38 -0.51
N PRO A 18 7.34 -20.81 -1.45
CA PRO A 18 5.91 -21.06 -1.54
C PRO A 18 5.62 -22.54 -1.85
N GLU A 19 4.61 -23.09 -1.20
CA GLU A 19 4.17 -24.47 -1.45
C GLU A 19 3.19 -24.58 -2.61
N SER A 20 2.53 -23.48 -2.97
CA SER A 20 1.52 -23.43 -4.02
C SER A 20 1.49 -22.09 -4.73
N SER A 21 0.67 -21.99 -5.78
CA SER A 21 0.49 -20.78 -6.56
C SER A 21 1.75 -20.39 -7.36
N ARG A 22 1.88 -19.12 -7.72
CA ARG A 22 3.00 -18.62 -8.50
C ARG A 22 4.32 -18.76 -7.70
N PHE A 23 5.39 -19.13 -8.36
CA PHE A 23 6.71 -19.34 -7.77
C PHE A 23 6.79 -20.50 -6.76
N ALA A 24 5.84 -21.44 -6.77
CA ALA A 24 5.88 -22.64 -5.93
C ALA A 24 7.22 -23.39 -6.10
N GLY A 25 7.85 -23.75 -4.99
CA GLY A 25 9.14 -24.44 -4.99
C GLY A 25 10.36 -23.56 -5.20
N GLU A 26 10.20 -22.28 -5.47
CA GLU A 26 11.30 -21.32 -5.65
C GLU A 26 11.59 -20.53 -4.37
N ARG A 27 12.88 -20.27 -4.12
CA ARG A 27 13.28 -19.40 -3.00
C ARG A 27 12.92 -17.94 -3.33
N CYS A 28 12.07 -17.34 -2.51
CA CYS A 28 11.63 -15.96 -2.66
C CYS A 28 12.17 -15.10 -1.55
N HIS A 29 12.48 -13.85 -1.89
CA HIS A 29 12.81 -12.80 -0.94
C HIS A 29 11.63 -11.85 -0.84
N GLY A 30 11.20 -11.56 0.35
CA GLY A 30 10.06 -10.71 0.57
C GLY A 30 10.12 -9.97 1.89
N VAL A 31 9.00 -9.47 2.31
CA VAL A 31 8.85 -8.78 3.59
C VAL A 31 7.71 -9.38 4.39
N PHE A 32 7.89 -9.40 5.69
CA PHE A 32 6.86 -9.82 6.63
C PHE A 32 6.35 -8.59 7.39
N PHE A 33 5.04 -8.44 7.45
CA PHE A 33 4.39 -7.32 8.11
C PHE A 33 3.88 -7.75 9.48
N VAL A 34 4.24 -6.98 10.51
CA VAL A 34 3.72 -7.19 11.87
C VAL A 34 2.95 -5.94 12.28
N VAL A 35 1.66 -6.12 12.54
CA VAL A 35 0.81 -5.04 13.04
C VAL A 35 1.07 -4.89 14.53
N THR A 36 1.60 -3.72 14.91
CA THR A 36 1.92 -3.40 16.31
C THR A 36 0.84 -2.58 16.99
N ASP A 37 0.07 -1.80 16.22
CA ASP A 37 -1.04 -0.99 16.72
C ASP A 37 -2.07 -0.84 15.60
N ARG A 38 -3.21 -1.51 15.78
CA ARG A 38 -4.30 -1.49 14.79
C ARG A 38 -4.94 -0.12 14.61
N GLU A 39 -5.01 0.65 15.68
CA GLU A 39 -5.63 1.99 15.65
C GLU A 39 -4.76 3.00 14.89
N ALA A 40 -3.45 2.85 14.98
CA ALA A 40 -2.50 3.71 14.30
C ALA A 40 -2.26 3.31 12.84
N LEU A 41 -2.58 2.06 12.47
CA LEU A 41 -2.30 1.52 11.14
C LEU A 41 -3.25 2.08 10.09
N HIS A 42 -2.69 2.55 8.98
CA HIS A 42 -3.44 3.00 7.81
C HIS A 42 -3.15 2.06 6.62
N PRO A 43 -3.99 1.04 6.36
CA PRO A 43 -3.69 0.01 5.37
C PRO A 43 -3.48 0.53 3.95
N VAL A 44 -4.26 1.51 3.52
CA VAL A 44 -4.11 2.09 2.18
C VAL A 44 -2.77 2.80 2.05
N ARG A 45 -2.33 3.49 3.09
CA ARG A 45 -1.02 4.13 3.13
C ARG A 45 0.11 3.09 3.05
N VAL A 46 -0.04 1.96 3.72
CA VAL A 46 0.91 0.84 3.63
C VAL A 46 1.01 0.34 2.19
N GLY A 47 -0.13 0.12 1.54
CA GLY A 47 -0.17 -0.28 0.13
C GLY A 47 0.53 0.71 -0.79
N LEU A 48 0.31 1.99 -0.59
CA LEU A 48 0.98 3.06 -1.33
C LEU A 48 2.51 3.00 -1.14
N GLU A 49 2.97 2.87 0.09
CA GLU A 49 4.41 2.81 0.38
C GLU A 49 5.08 1.57 -0.22
N VAL A 50 4.43 0.41 -0.14
CA VAL A 50 4.93 -0.83 -0.75
C VAL A 50 5.02 -0.68 -2.26
N THR A 51 3.98 -0.14 -2.89
CA THR A 51 3.95 0.07 -4.34
C THR A 51 5.05 1.04 -4.79
N ALA A 52 5.22 2.15 -4.08
CA ALA A 52 6.26 3.12 -4.38
C ALA A 52 7.66 2.54 -4.21
N ALA A 53 7.88 1.72 -3.17
CA ALA A 53 9.15 1.06 -2.94
C ALA A 53 9.49 0.06 -4.05
N LEU A 54 8.51 -0.74 -4.48
CA LEU A 54 8.68 -1.69 -5.58
C LEU A 54 8.96 -0.97 -6.89
N TYR A 55 8.25 0.11 -7.18
CA TYR A 55 8.47 0.91 -8.38
C TYR A 55 9.88 1.50 -8.42
N ARG A 56 10.36 2.06 -7.31
CA ARG A 56 11.71 2.63 -7.23
C ARG A 56 12.81 1.59 -7.47
N ARG A 57 12.60 0.34 -7.03
CA ARG A 57 13.60 -0.73 -7.15
C ARG A 57 13.52 -1.49 -8.47
N HIS A 58 12.32 -1.72 -8.97
CA HIS A 58 12.08 -2.64 -10.09
C HIS A 58 11.48 -1.95 -11.32
N GLY A 59 10.96 -0.74 -11.19
CA GLY A 59 10.39 0.01 -12.32
C GLY A 59 9.31 -0.77 -13.04
N ASP A 60 9.50 -1.01 -14.33
CA ASP A 60 8.53 -1.67 -15.18
C ASP A 60 8.58 -3.21 -15.11
N GLN A 61 9.41 -3.79 -14.24
CA GLN A 61 9.55 -5.25 -14.12
C GLN A 61 8.39 -5.92 -13.42
N PHE A 62 7.52 -5.18 -12.72
CA PHE A 62 6.32 -5.74 -12.10
C PHE A 62 5.05 -5.26 -12.80
N ASP A 63 3.98 -6.05 -12.67
CA ASP A 63 2.70 -5.77 -13.34
C ASP A 63 1.96 -4.61 -12.66
N GLN A 64 2.15 -3.41 -13.19
CA GLN A 64 1.54 -2.19 -12.68
C GLN A 64 0.04 -2.13 -12.99
N ASP A 65 -0.40 -2.73 -14.09
CA ASP A 65 -1.81 -2.73 -14.48
C ASP A 65 -2.67 -3.59 -13.54
N ALA A 66 -2.10 -4.68 -13.02
CA ALA A 66 -2.78 -5.48 -12.00
C ALA A 66 -3.02 -4.67 -10.72
N LEU A 67 -2.09 -3.81 -10.34
CA LEU A 67 -2.24 -2.92 -9.17
C LEU A 67 -3.36 -1.90 -9.36
N ASN A 68 -3.54 -1.36 -10.57
CA ASN A 68 -4.62 -0.41 -10.86
C ASN A 68 -5.99 -0.99 -10.55
N ARG A 69 -6.19 -2.29 -10.80
CA ARG A 69 -7.46 -2.96 -10.48
C ARG A 69 -7.72 -3.03 -8.98
N LEU A 70 -6.68 -3.21 -8.18
CA LEU A 70 -6.78 -3.29 -6.73
C LEU A 70 -6.99 -1.92 -6.09
N PHE A 71 -6.29 -0.90 -6.55
CA PHE A 71 -6.43 0.45 -6.03
C PHE A 71 -7.69 1.18 -6.53
N GLY A 72 -8.24 0.79 -7.67
CA GLY A 72 -9.40 1.43 -8.27
C GLY A 72 -9.14 2.83 -8.80
N SER A 73 -7.87 3.25 -8.92
CA SER A 73 -7.48 4.57 -9.42
C SER A 73 -6.16 4.52 -10.16
N ARG A 74 -6.17 4.94 -11.41
CA ARG A 74 -4.94 5.13 -12.19
C ARG A 74 -4.12 6.32 -11.72
N TYR A 75 -4.78 7.28 -11.10
CA TYR A 75 -4.17 8.54 -10.68
C TYR A 75 -3.03 8.32 -9.69
N MET A 76 -3.19 7.40 -8.76
CA MET A 76 -2.15 7.08 -7.77
C MET A 76 -0.87 6.56 -8.43
N LEU A 77 -1.00 5.63 -9.38
CA LEU A 77 0.16 5.07 -10.08
C LEU A 77 0.86 6.12 -10.96
N GLU A 78 0.08 6.98 -11.61
CA GLU A 78 0.62 8.10 -12.39
C GLU A 78 1.45 9.05 -11.51
N GLN A 79 0.98 9.37 -10.32
CA GLN A 79 1.71 10.19 -9.35
C GLN A 79 3.01 9.52 -8.89
N ILE A 80 3.00 8.21 -8.64
CA ILE A 80 4.21 7.46 -8.29
C ILE A 80 5.23 7.52 -9.43
N ARG A 81 4.80 7.31 -10.66
CA ARG A 81 5.66 7.40 -11.85
C ARG A 81 6.25 8.80 -12.05
N ALA A 82 5.48 9.82 -11.71
CA ALA A 82 5.93 11.21 -11.80
C ALA A 82 6.89 11.61 -10.67
N GLY A 83 7.16 10.73 -9.71
CA GLY A 83 8.07 10.99 -8.61
C GLY A 83 7.48 11.81 -7.48
N VAL A 84 6.15 11.92 -7.40
CA VAL A 84 5.48 12.60 -6.30
C VAL A 84 5.72 11.85 -4.99
N ALA A 85 6.08 12.57 -3.93
CA ALA A 85 6.29 11.96 -2.62
C ALA A 85 5.02 11.30 -2.10
N THR A 86 5.16 10.12 -1.49
CA THR A 86 4.01 9.35 -0.98
C THR A 86 3.19 10.11 0.04
N ALA A 87 3.83 10.94 0.87
CA ALA A 87 3.12 11.82 1.81
C ALA A 87 2.19 12.80 1.10
N ASP A 88 2.62 13.36 -0.02
CA ASP A 88 1.82 14.30 -0.81
C ASP A 88 0.69 13.59 -1.55
N ILE A 89 0.91 12.39 -2.04
CA ILE A 89 -0.13 11.55 -2.64
C ILE A 89 -1.23 11.27 -1.62
N ALA A 90 -0.87 10.82 -0.43
CA ALA A 90 -1.82 10.52 0.64
C ALA A 90 -2.56 11.77 1.12
N ALA A 91 -1.87 12.89 1.24
CA ALA A 91 -2.49 14.17 1.62
C ALA A 91 -3.57 14.59 0.62
N GLY A 92 -3.40 14.29 -0.66
CA GLY A 92 -4.38 14.59 -1.69
C GLY A 92 -5.71 13.83 -1.54
N TRP A 93 -5.74 12.75 -0.77
CA TRP A 93 -6.97 11.97 -0.53
C TRP A 93 -7.84 12.56 0.59
N GLU A 94 -7.26 13.33 1.48
CA GLU A 94 -7.92 13.73 2.74
C GLU A 94 -9.22 14.51 2.51
N ALA A 95 -9.24 15.42 1.56
CA ALA A 95 -10.44 16.19 1.23
C ALA A 95 -11.58 15.28 0.77
N GLY A 96 -11.28 14.32 -0.12
CA GLY A 96 -12.26 13.35 -0.61
C GLY A 96 -12.76 12.42 0.49
N VAL A 97 -11.86 11.95 1.35
CA VAL A 97 -12.23 11.12 2.51
C VAL A 97 -13.13 11.87 3.48
N ALA A 98 -12.84 13.14 3.75
CA ALA A 98 -13.67 13.96 4.63
C ALA A 98 -15.08 14.15 4.06
N VAL A 99 -15.20 14.41 2.76
CA VAL A 99 -16.51 14.51 2.08
C VAL A 99 -17.26 13.18 2.19
N TRP A 100 -16.60 12.08 1.91
CA TRP A 100 -17.21 10.75 1.98
C TRP A 100 -17.71 10.42 3.38
N ARG A 101 -16.92 10.70 4.41
CA ARG A 101 -17.30 10.48 5.81
C ARG A 101 -18.57 11.27 6.17
N ARG A 102 -18.68 12.50 5.74
CA ARG A 102 -19.87 13.33 5.95
C ARG A 102 -21.10 12.76 5.25
N LEU A 103 -20.93 12.30 3.99
CA LEU A 103 -22.03 11.72 3.23
C LEU A 103 -22.55 10.42 3.82
N THR A 104 -21.65 9.59 4.35
CA THR A 104 -21.99 8.25 4.84
C THR A 104 -22.37 8.19 6.31
N ALA A 105 -22.08 9.23 7.09
CA ALA A 105 -22.31 9.24 8.54
C ALA A 105 -23.73 8.85 8.94
N LYS A 106 -24.74 9.33 8.20
CA LYS A 106 -26.16 9.02 8.46
C LYS A 106 -26.57 7.58 8.10
N TYR A 107 -25.74 6.85 7.38
CA TYR A 107 -26.01 5.46 6.96
C TYR A 107 -25.26 4.43 7.80
N LEU A 108 -24.37 4.84 8.68
CA LEU A 108 -23.57 3.93 9.49
C LEU A 108 -24.44 3.27 10.57
N LEU A 109 -24.38 1.94 10.62
CA LEU A 109 -25.06 1.15 11.66
C LEU A 109 -24.19 0.99 12.92
N TYR A 110 -22.88 1.13 12.77
CA TYR A 110 -21.90 1.01 13.84
C TYR A 110 -20.98 2.23 13.84
N GLU A 111 -20.54 2.62 15.01
CA GLU A 111 -19.58 3.71 15.18
C GLU A 111 -18.14 3.27 14.90
#